data_9b0f7937ee464326ae3c0faa19da5287
#
_entry.id   9b0f7937ee464326ae3c0faa19da5287
#
_cell.length_a   1.000
_cell.length_b   1.000
_cell.length_c   1.000
_cell.angle_alpha   90.00
_cell.angle_beta   90.00
_cell.angle_gamma   90.00
#
_symmetry.space_group_name_H-M   'P 1'
#
loop_
_entity.id
_entity.type
_entity.pdbx_description
1 polymer ?
#
loop_
_entity_poly.entity_id
_entity_poly.type
_entity_poly.pdbx_seq_one_letter_code
_entity_poly.pdbx_strand_id
1 'polypeptide(L)'
;AVACAKEALKGFDGKVLVVYCDHPIITRQTFERALKKLDDGYSVVVLGFHPADAARYGRLKMKGDELERIVEYKDASEEEKAIGFCNSGVMAFDGKVLFELLSKVKSNNAAGEYYLTDTIEIARAEGLKCSAIETSTEEVAGANTQEELAQLEKYLQNRKQKL
;
A
#
# COMPACT_ATOMS: atom_id res chain seq x y z
N ALA A 1 -11.89 -6.54 5.40
CA ALA A 1 -11.69 -7.30 4.15
C ALA A 1 -10.50 -8.26 4.27
N VAL A 2 -9.23 -7.78 4.48
CA VAL A 2 -8.02 -8.66 4.46
C VAL A 2 -8.10 -9.78 5.50
N ALA A 3 -8.61 -9.50 6.70
CA ALA A 3 -8.77 -10.51 7.76
C ALA A 3 -9.68 -11.70 7.36
N CYS A 4 -10.58 -11.52 6.38
CA CYS A 4 -11.44 -12.60 5.88
C CYS A 4 -10.65 -13.71 5.16
N ALA A 5 -9.44 -13.41 4.68
CA ALA A 5 -8.56 -14.39 4.05
C ALA A 5 -7.83 -15.30 5.05
N LYS A 6 -7.96 -15.08 6.37
CA LYS A 6 -7.19 -15.77 7.40
C LYS A 6 -7.30 -17.30 7.32
N GLU A 7 -8.52 -17.83 7.17
CA GLU A 7 -8.71 -19.27 7.09
C GLU A 7 -8.16 -19.86 5.78
N ALA A 8 -8.31 -19.12 4.66
CA ALA A 8 -7.79 -19.56 3.36
C ALA A 8 -6.25 -19.55 3.31
N LEU A 9 -5.61 -18.70 4.11
CA LEU A 9 -4.15 -18.56 4.19
C LEU A 9 -3.57 -19.22 5.45
N LYS A 10 -4.32 -20.08 6.13
CA LYS A 10 -3.85 -20.76 7.33
C LYS A 10 -2.62 -21.63 7.03
N GLY A 11 -1.53 -21.35 7.75
CA GLY A 11 -0.24 -22.04 7.55
C GLY A 11 0.55 -21.60 6.30
N PHE A 12 0.09 -20.57 5.59
CA PHE A 12 0.83 -19.97 4.50
C PHE A 12 1.92 -19.04 5.05
N ASP A 13 3.17 -19.34 4.76
CA ASP A 13 4.36 -18.60 5.21
C ASP A 13 5.05 -17.83 4.08
N GLY A 14 4.43 -17.80 2.90
CA GLY A 14 4.93 -17.06 1.73
C GLY A 14 4.61 -15.56 1.80
N LYS A 15 4.75 -14.89 0.67
CA LYS A 15 4.50 -13.45 0.53
C LYS A 15 3.06 -13.19 0.11
N VAL A 16 2.42 -12.21 0.71
CA VAL A 16 1.03 -11.84 0.42
C VAL A 16 0.99 -10.43 -0.16
N LEU A 17 0.36 -10.29 -1.33
CA LEU A 17 0.03 -9.00 -1.92
C LEU A 17 -1.43 -8.65 -1.60
N VAL A 18 -1.64 -7.48 -1.04
CA VAL A 18 -2.97 -6.87 -0.87
C VAL A 18 -3.11 -5.79 -1.94
N VAL A 19 -4.04 -6.02 -2.86
CA VAL A 19 -4.26 -5.16 -4.03
C VAL A 19 -5.76 -4.84 -4.13
N TYR A 20 -6.09 -3.62 -4.51
CA TYR A 20 -7.46 -3.24 -4.82
C TYR A 20 -7.84 -3.68 -6.24
N CYS A 21 -9.08 -4.10 -6.42
CA CYS A 21 -9.58 -4.60 -7.70
C CYS A 21 -9.72 -3.51 -8.77
N ASP A 22 -9.72 -2.25 -8.38
CA ASP A 22 -9.79 -1.07 -9.24
C ASP A 22 -8.43 -0.54 -9.72
N HIS A 23 -7.32 -1.23 -9.38
CA HIS A 23 -5.96 -0.90 -9.83
C HIS A 23 -5.45 -1.87 -10.91
N PRO A 24 -5.96 -1.83 -12.15
CA PRO A 24 -5.69 -2.86 -13.16
C PRO A 24 -4.35 -2.69 -13.88
N ILE A 25 -3.59 -1.61 -13.62
CA ILE A 25 -2.43 -1.23 -14.44
C ILE A 25 -1.09 -1.57 -13.77
N ILE A 26 -1.08 -1.93 -12.49
CA ILE A 26 0.15 -2.25 -11.77
C ILE A 26 0.93 -3.33 -12.51
N THR A 27 2.22 -3.10 -12.71
CA THR A 27 3.04 -4.02 -13.48
C THR A 27 3.56 -5.19 -12.65
N ARG A 28 3.84 -6.29 -13.34
CA ARG A 28 4.56 -7.41 -12.73
C ARG A 28 5.89 -6.96 -12.11
N GLN A 29 6.64 -6.10 -12.80
CA GLN A 29 7.93 -5.58 -12.31
C GLN A 29 7.77 -4.82 -10.99
N THR A 30 6.71 -4.03 -10.84
CA THR A 30 6.43 -3.31 -9.59
C THR A 30 6.13 -4.27 -8.45
N PHE A 31 5.34 -5.33 -8.69
CA PHE A 31 5.13 -6.37 -7.69
C PHE A 31 6.44 -7.11 -7.35
N GLU A 32 7.26 -7.48 -8.34
CA GLU A 32 8.54 -8.13 -8.11
C GLU A 32 9.49 -7.27 -7.27
N ARG A 33 9.51 -5.96 -7.47
CA ARG A 33 10.28 -5.02 -6.64
C ARG A 33 9.79 -5.01 -5.19
N ALA A 34 8.47 -5.00 -4.96
CA ALA A 34 7.90 -5.06 -3.62
C ALA A 34 8.23 -6.40 -2.93
N LEU A 35 8.06 -7.51 -3.64
CA LEU A 35 8.36 -8.84 -3.12
C LEU A 35 9.85 -9.03 -2.83
N LYS A 36 10.73 -8.42 -3.64
CA LYS A 36 12.17 -8.43 -3.39
C LYS A 36 12.54 -7.70 -2.09
N LYS A 37 11.89 -6.57 -1.78
CA LYS A 37 12.10 -5.89 -0.49
C LYS A 37 11.76 -6.78 0.71
N LEU A 38 10.75 -7.66 0.59
CA LEU A 38 10.48 -8.67 1.63
C LEU A 38 11.64 -9.67 1.75
N ASP A 39 12.27 -10.10 0.62
CA ASP A 39 13.48 -10.95 0.65
C ASP A 39 14.67 -10.25 1.30
N ASP A 40 14.75 -8.92 1.17
CA ASP A 40 15.79 -8.10 1.79
C ASP A 40 15.56 -7.88 3.31
N GLY A 41 14.56 -8.56 3.89
CA GLY A 41 14.30 -8.59 5.34
C GLY A 41 13.29 -7.56 5.85
N TYR A 42 12.52 -6.94 4.97
CA TYR A 42 11.37 -6.14 5.37
C TYR A 42 10.15 -7.03 5.57
N SER A 43 9.32 -6.70 6.56
CA SER A 43 8.10 -7.47 6.88
C SER A 43 6.86 -6.92 6.19
N VAL A 44 6.83 -5.60 5.91
CA VAL A 44 5.77 -4.92 5.19
C VAL A 44 6.37 -3.93 4.20
N VAL A 45 5.86 -3.92 2.98
CA VAL A 45 6.28 -3.00 1.91
C VAL A 45 5.06 -2.36 1.28
N VAL A 46 5.07 -1.05 1.14
CA VAL A 46 3.97 -0.25 0.59
C VAL A 46 4.34 0.26 -0.79
N LEU A 47 3.41 0.26 -1.74
CA LEU A 47 3.56 1.00 -2.97
C LEU A 47 3.19 2.47 -2.72
N GLY A 48 4.17 3.34 -2.89
CA GLY A 48 4.01 4.78 -2.78
C GLY A 48 4.11 5.46 -4.13
N PHE A 49 3.56 6.65 -4.24
CA PHE A 49 3.58 7.45 -5.46
C PHE A 49 3.51 8.94 -5.15
N HIS A 50 3.81 9.78 -6.14
CA HIS A 50 3.74 11.24 -6.03
C HIS A 50 2.61 11.78 -6.93
N PRO A 51 1.38 11.91 -6.43
CA PRO A 51 0.28 12.49 -7.20
C PRO A 51 0.48 14.00 -7.39
N ALA A 52 -0.07 14.55 -8.48
CA ALA A 52 -0.10 16.00 -8.70
C ALA A 52 -0.92 16.73 -7.61
N ASP A 53 -1.98 16.10 -7.11
CA ASP A 53 -2.75 16.53 -5.95
C ASP A 53 -2.79 15.39 -4.91
N ALA A 54 -2.11 15.62 -3.81
CA ALA A 54 -2.02 14.66 -2.72
C ALA A 54 -3.23 14.67 -1.76
N ALA A 55 -4.24 15.53 -2.00
CA ALA A 55 -5.23 15.99 -1.03
C ALA A 55 -5.86 14.90 -0.13
N ARG A 56 -6.19 13.73 -0.65
CA ARG A 56 -6.93 12.71 0.11
C ARG A 56 -6.17 11.42 0.42
N TYR A 57 -4.95 11.30 -0.08
CA TYR A 57 -4.14 10.10 0.13
C TYR A 57 -3.51 10.08 1.52
N GLY A 58 -3.27 8.90 2.09
CA GLY A 58 -2.41 8.73 3.25
C GLY A 58 -0.97 9.12 2.92
N ARG A 59 -0.25 9.67 3.88
CA ARG A 59 1.13 10.14 3.73
C ARG A 59 2.11 9.08 4.23
N LEU A 60 3.12 8.77 3.43
CA LEU A 60 4.19 7.85 3.79
C LEU A 60 5.30 8.61 4.51
N LYS A 61 5.39 8.46 5.83
CA LYS A 61 6.44 9.08 6.63
C LYS A 61 7.66 8.19 6.64
N MET A 62 8.66 8.61 5.87
CA MET A 62 9.91 7.86 5.69
C MET A 62 11.02 8.36 6.61
N LYS A 63 11.93 7.44 7.01
CA LYS A 63 13.22 7.75 7.62
C LYS A 63 14.30 6.95 6.88
N GLY A 64 14.95 7.60 5.93
CA GLY A 64 15.78 6.90 4.96
C GLY A 64 14.95 5.90 4.17
N ASP A 65 15.38 4.65 4.10
CA ASP A 65 14.67 3.56 3.42
C ASP A 65 13.55 2.92 4.26
N GLU A 66 13.42 3.31 5.51
CA GLU A 66 12.41 2.75 6.41
C GLU A 66 11.14 3.58 6.42
N LEU A 67 10.00 2.91 6.30
CA LEU A 67 8.69 3.50 6.49
C LEU A 67 8.36 3.47 7.99
N GLU A 68 8.22 4.65 8.59
CA GLU A 68 7.89 4.77 10.02
C GLU A 68 6.39 4.57 10.26
N ARG A 69 5.56 5.24 9.46
CA ARG A 69 4.10 5.12 9.53
C ARG A 69 3.42 5.66 8.27
N ILE A 70 2.15 5.33 8.13
CA ILE A 70 1.23 5.93 7.17
C ILE A 70 0.26 6.81 7.95
N VAL A 71 0.16 8.08 7.58
CA VAL A 71 -0.75 9.03 8.22
C VAL A 71 -1.91 9.30 7.29
N GLU A 72 -3.10 8.87 7.67
CA GLU A 72 -4.31 9.13 6.90
C GLU A 72 -4.62 10.64 6.87
N TYR A 73 -5.16 11.12 5.76
CA TYR A 73 -5.37 12.57 5.54
C TYR A 73 -6.17 13.24 6.67
N LYS A 74 -7.17 12.54 7.21
CA LYS A 74 -8.05 13.08 8.27
C LYS A 74 -7.34 13.22 9.61
N ASP A 75 -6.28 12.44 9.83
CA ASP A 75 -5.51 12.39 11.08
C ASP A 75 -4.17 13.14 10.95
N ALA A 76 -3.84 13.64 9.75
CA ALA A 76 -2.56 14.29 9.44
C ALA A 76 -2.51 15.74 9.93
N SER A 77 -1.38 16.11 10.56
CA SER A 77 -1.03 17.50 10.83
C SER A 77 -0.76 18.28 9.51
N GLU A 78 -0.69 19.61 9.57
CA GLU A 78 -0.38 20.42 8.38
C GLU A 78 1.01 20.10 7.81
N GLU A 79 1.99 19.80 8.69
CA GLU A 79 3.33 19.35 8.25
C GLU A 79 3.26 17.99 7.54
N GLU A 80 2.47 17.07 8.05
CA GLU A 80 2.30 15.74 7.46
C GLU A 80 1.53 15.82 6.13
N LYS A 81 0.55 16.70 6.01
CA LYS A 81 -0.15 16.96 4.74
C LYS A 81 0.77 17.48 3.64
N ALA A 82 1.87 18.15 4.01
CA ALA A 82 2.87 18.62 3.05
C ALA A 82 3.77 17.51 2.48
N ILE A 83 3.76 16.29 3.05
CA ILE A 83 4.48 15.15 2.50
C ILE A 83 3.87 14.77 1.15
N GLY A 84 4.67 14.84 0.08
CA GLY A 84 4.23 14.52 -1.28
C GLY A 84 4.21 13.03 -1.60
N PHE A 85 4.88 12.18 -0.79
CA PHE A 85 4.90 10.73 -1.01
C PHE A 85 3.68 10.08 -0.38
N CYS A 86 2.82 9.52 -1.20
CA CYS A 86 1.49 9.07 -0.83
C CYS A 86 1.33 7.56 -0.91
N ASN A 87 0.44 7.03 -0.06
CA ASN A 87 0.05 5.63 -0.05
C ASN A 87 -0.91 5.32 -1.19
N SER A 88 -0.59 4.32 -2.00
CA SER A 88 -1.50 3.80 -3.03
C SER A 88 -2.57 2.84 -2.48
N GLY A 89 -2.38 2.35 -1.25
CA GLY A 89 -3.19 1.30 -0.67
C GLY A 89 -2.73 -0.12 -1.00
N VAL A 90 -1.80 -0.28 -1.93
CA VAL A 90 -1.24 -1.59 -2.28
C VAL A 90 -0.08 -1.93 -1.37
N MET A 91 -0.13 -3.10 -0.74
CA MET A 91 0.84 -3.52 0.27
C MET A 91 1.28 -4.96 0.05
N ALA A 92 2.55 -5.22 0.31
CA ALA A 92 3.12 -6.56 0.36
C ALA A 92 3.50 -6.91 1.80
N PHE A 93 3.21 -8.13 2.22
CA PHE A 93 3.48 -8.62 3.57
C PHE A 93 4.26 -9.92 3.54
N ASP A 94 5.14 -10.11 4.52
CA ASP A 94 5.53 -11.46 4.93
C ASP A 94 4.28 -12.15 5.52
N GLY A 95 3.89 -13.28 4.93
CA GLY A 95 2.69 -14.01 5.35
C GLY A 95 2.74 -14.50 6.80
N LYS A 96 3.94 -14.68 7.35
CA LYS A 96 4.13 -15.10 8.74
C LYS A 96 3.61 -14.08 9.74
N VAL A 97 3.70 -12.79 9.42
CA VAL A 97 3.33 -11.71 10.35
C VAL A 97 2.00 -11.04 10.04
N LEU A 98 1.46 -11.20 8.82
CA LEU A 98 0.26 -10.49 8.37
C LEU A 98 -0.91 -10.59 9.36
N PHE A 99 -1.31 -11.79 9.70
CA PHE A 99 -2.53 -11.98 10.53
C PHE A 99 -2.29 -11.67 12.01
N GLU A 100 -1.04 -11.73 12.47
CA GLU A 100 -0.67 -11.26 13.80
C GLU A 100 -0.79 -9.74 13.87
N LEU A 101 -0.22 -9.01 12.91
CA LEU A 101 -0.34 -7.55 12.82
C LEU A 101 -1.81 -7.12 12.71
N LEU A 102 -2.59 -7.77 11.82
CA LEU A 102 -4.02 -7.47 11.67
C LEU A 102 -4.82 -7.66 12.96
N SER A 103 -4.46 -8.63 13.79
CA SER A 103 -5.16 -8.88 15.06
C SER A 103 -4.99 -7.76 16.08
N LYS A 104 -3.98 -6.91 15.91
CA LYS A 104 -3.62 -5.79 16.80
C LYS A 104 -4.17 -4.45 16.34
N VAL A 105 -4.66 -4.36 15.08
CA VAL A 105 -5.28 -3.15 14.54
C VAL A 105 -6.52 -2.79 15.34
N LYS A 106 -6.68 -1.51 15.65
CA LYS A 106 -7.80 -0.94 16.40
C LYS A 106 -8.54 0.08 15.55
N SER A 107 -9.71 0.50 16.00
CA SER A 107 -10.53 1.52 15.33
C SER A 107 -10.46 2.89 16.04
N ASN A 108 -9.38 3.17 16.78
CA ASN A 108 -9.20 4.41 17.53
C ASN A 108 -8.64 5.54 16.64
N ASN A 109 -9.37 5.92 15.61
CA ASN A 109 -9.01 6.98 14.65
C ASN A 109 -10.21 7.87 14.35
N ALA A 110 -10.01 8.97 13.62
CA ALA A 110 -11.04 9.94 13.32
C ALA A 110 -12.27 9.37 12.57
N ALA A 111 -12.10 8.28 11.83
CA ALA A 111 -13.16 7.60 11.09
C ALA A 111 -13.84 6.47 11.89
N GLY A 112 -13.27 6.01 13.01
CA GLY A 112 -13.75 4.84 13.76
C GLY A 112 -13.60 3.52 13.00
N GLU A 113 -12.67 3.44 12.04
CA GLU A 113 -12.48 2.32 11.14
C GLU A 113 -11.20 1.55 11.45
N TYR A 114 -11.14 0.28 11.03
CA TYR A 114 -9.93 -0.53 11.09
C TYR A 114 -9.06 -0.24 9.86
N TYR A 115 -7.99 0.51 10.04
CA TYR A 115 -7.06 0.83 8.97
C TYR A 115 -6.00 -0.25 8.78
N LEU A 116 -5.89 -0.78 7.55
CA LEU A 116 -4.79 -1.70 7.21
C LEU A 116 -3.43 -1.00 7.37
N THR A 117 -3.38 0.30 7.17
CA THR A 117 -2.20 1.15 7.29
C THR A 117 -1.60 1.19 8.70
N ASP A 118 -2.40 0.95 9.74
CA ASP A 118 -1.93 0.86 11.13
C ASP A 118 -0.98 -0.32 11.36
N THR A 119 -1.01 -1.33 10.48
CA THR A 119 -0.07 -2.46 10.53
C THR A 119 1.38 -2.02 10.45
N ILE A 120 1.68 -0.86 9.84
CA ILE A 120 3.04 -0.31 9.78
C ILE A 120 3.53 0.10 11.16
N GLU A 121 2.76 0.91 11.89
CA GLU A 121 3.14 1.33 13.25
C GLU A 121 3.25 0.14 14.20
N ILE A 122 2.32 -0.81 14.10
CA ILE A 122 2.33 -2.05 14.89
C ILE A 122 3.59 -2.85 14.60
N ALA A 123 3.92 -3.08 13.33
CA ALA A 123 5.14 -3.79 12.92
C ALA A 123 6.40 -3.09 13.44
N ARG A 124 6.47 -1.76 13.31
CA ARG A 124 7.60 -0.96 13.81
C ARG A 124 7.75 -1.05 15.33
N ALA A 125 6.64 -1.02 16.08
CA ALA A 125 6.65 -1.18 17.54
C ALA A 125 7.16 -2.57 17.97
N GLU A 126 7.03 -3.57 17.13
CA GLU A 126 7.54 -4.94 17.36
C GLU A 126 8.98 -5.14 16.82
N GLY A 127 9.63 -4.09 16.39
CA GLY A 127 11.00 -4.16 15.86
C GLY A 127 11.10 -4.71 14.42
N LEU A 128 9.97 -4.91 13.75
CA LEU A 128 9.93 -5.32 12.36
C LEU A 128 10.26 -4.13 11.43
N LYS A 129 10.87 -4.44 10.28
CA LYS A 129 11.22 -3.42 9.29
C LYS A 129 10.09 -3.25 8.27
N CYS A 130 9.71 -2.01 8.02
CA CYS A 130 8.78 -1.63 6.97
C CYS A 130 9.47 -0.72 5.97
N SER A 131 9.09 -0.79 4.69
CA SER A 131 9.62 0.06 3.63
C SER A 131 8.51 0.48 2.67
N ALA A 132 8.82 1.42 1.79
CA ALA A 132 7.99 1.73 0.63
C ALA A 132 8.84 1.68 -0.64
N ILE A 133 8.21 1.35 -1.74
CA ILE A 133 8.79 1.50 -3.07
C ILE A 133 7.98 2.52 -3.85
N GLU A 134 8.67 3.39 -4.56
CA GLU A 134 8.03 4.34 -5.45
C GLU A 134 7.56 3.65 -6.74
N THR A 135 6.36 4.00 -7.18
CA THR A 135 5.80 3.63 -8.48
C THR A 135 5.20 4.84 -9.17
N SER A 136 4.87 4.73 -10.45
CA SER A 136 4.25 5.83 -11.18
C SER A 136 2.78 6.03 -10.79
N THR A 137 2.30 7.26 -10.92
CA THR A 137 0.89 7.60 -10.66
C THR A 137 -0.05 6.79 -11.56
N GLU A 138 0.36 6.53 -12.80
CA GLU A 138 -0.42 5.74 -13.74
C GLU A 138 -0.59 4.29 -13.29
N GLU A 139 0.45 3.67 -12.74
CA GLU A 139 0.37 2.28 -12.27
C GLU A 139 -0.64 2.09 -11.14
N VAL A 140 -0.78 3.08 -10.27
CA VAL A 140 -1.68 3.04 -9.12
C VAL A 140 -2.97 3.84 -9.34
N ALA A 141 -3.25 4.24 -10.57
CA ALA A 141 -4.51 4.86 -10.92
C ALA A 141 -5.65 3.83 -10.80
N GLY A 142 -6.68 4.20 -10.05
CA GLY A 142 -7.91 3.43 -9.90
C GLY A 142 -9.04 4.00 -10.75
N ALA A 143 -10.10 3.22 -10.97
CA ALA A 143 -11.30 3.64 -11.67
C ALA A 143 -12.52 3.58 -10.74
N ASN A 144 -13.05 4.74 -10.38
CA ASN A 144 -14.29 4.88 -9.62
C ASN A 144 -15.47 5.37 -10.50
N THR A 145 -15.16 5.85 -11.72
CA THR A 145 -16.14 6.34 -12.70
C THR A 145 -15.93 5.67 -14.05
N GLN A 146 -16.95 5.74 -14.93
CA GLN A 146 -16.85 5.22 -16.31
C GLN A 146 -15.81 5.99 -17.13
N GLU A 147 -15.65 7.28 -16.86
CA GLU A 147 -14.64 8.11 -17.53
C GLU A 147 -13.22 7.71 -17.13
N GLU A 148 -12.98 7.48 -15.84
CA GLU A 148 -11.70 6.97 -15.34
C GLU A 148 -11.40 5.59 -15.91
N LEU A 149 -12.38 4.70 -15.97
CA LEU A 149 -12.23 3.37 -16.59
C LEU A 149 -11.83 3.49 -18.06
N ALA A 150 -12.48 4.35 -18.83
CA ALA A 150 -12.13 4.57 -20.24
C ALA A 150 -10.72 5.12 -20.43
N GLN A 151 -10.24 5.97 -19.50
CA GLN A 151 -8.86 6.46 -19.51
C GLN A 151 -7.86 5.33 -19.24
N LEU A 152 -8.15 4.45 -18.27
CA LEU A 152 -7.32 3.28 -17.97
C LEU A 152 -7.28 2.29 -19.15
N GLU A 153 -8.40 2.03 -19.80
CA GLU A 153 -8.47 1.19 -21.02
C GLU A 153 -7.58 1.76 -22.13
N LYS A 154 -7.68 3.05 -22.41
CA LYS A 154 -6.84 3.72 -23.40
C LYS A 154 -5.36 3.63 -23.06
N TYR A 155 -5.00 3.78 -21.78
CA TYR A 155 -3.63 3.61 -21.33
C TYR A 155 -3.12 2.19 -21.58
N LEU A 156 -3.90 1.17 -21.24
CA LEU A 156 -3.55 -0.24 -21.46
C LEU A 156 -3.40 -0.58 -22.94
N GLN A 157 -4.27 -0.05 -23.81
CA GLN A 157 -4.17 -0.24 -25.26
C GLN A 157 -2.87 0.36 -25.82
N ASN A 158 -2.55 1.60 -25.42
CA ASN A 158 -1.31 2.27 -25.84
C ASN A 158 -0.04 1.53 -25.34
N ARG A 159 -0.11 0.93 -24.17
CA ARG A 159 1.01 0.15 -23.60
C ARG A 159 1.24 -1.17 -24.35
N LYS A 160 0.17 -1.86 -24.78
CA LYS A 160 0.26 -3.08 -25.59
C LYS A 160 0.86 -2.85 -26.97
N GLN A 161 0.72 -1.65 -27.55
CA GLN A 161 1.29 -1.29 -28.85
C GLN A 161 2.80 -0.98 -28.79
N LYS A 162 3.38 -0.82 -27.58
CA LYS A 162 4.80 -0.52 -27.37
C LYS A 162 5.63 -1.75 -26.96
N LEU A 163 4.99 -2.90 -26.83
CA LEU A 163 5.60 -4.21 -26.55
C LEU A 163 5.71 -5.03 -27.84
#